data_85e448f14add50076ee6c3f9d5a62f91
#
_entry.id   85e448f14add50076ee6c3f9d5a62f91
#
_cell.length_a   1.000
_cell.length_b   1.000
_cell.length_c   1.000
_cell.angle_alpha   90.00
_cell.angle_beta   90.00
_cell.angle_gamma   90.00
#
_symmetry.space_group_name_H-M   'P 1'
#
loop_
_entity.id
_entity.type
_entity.pdbx_description
1 polymer ?
#
loop_
_entity_poly.entity_id
_entity_poly.type
_entity_poly.pdbx_seq_one_letter_code
_entity_poly.pdbx_strand_id
1 'polypeptide(L)'
;MKKMIGTKVRRTIAGQLAFATAMIFSLPGNMQAQQTQTITAPSIDDVTYGVAPFSVSATSSSGLTVSYGVAGPASVDTDGLLTLLGKGSVTVFFFQDGNLGSNADPSDDYYLAAPRVVSFTVNGASATVTLADASVAYTGTGQSLTPTQTDSGGTALSEPISVTYTDAAGAAVASPTNVGVYTATATITTGSNYSGSDTATLTITKAAATVTISEISQSHDGSQKPVTVVTVPAGLTVTTTYTGGSFAPAAAVAAVDAVAATYEADGTTIKTAAV
;
A
#
# COMPACT_ATOMS: atom_id res chain seq x y z
N MET A 1 19.96 -25.93 -45.39
CA MET A 1 18.73 -25.29 -44.90
C MET A 1 19.05 -24.38 -43.72
N LYS A 2 19.17 -23.11 -43.93
CA LYS A 2 19.56 -22.11 -42.88
C LYS A 2 18.31 -21.34 -42.50
N LYS A 3 17.83 -21.56 -41.30
CA LYS A 3 16.62 -20.95 -40.73
C LYS A 3 16.95 -19.50 -40.35
N MET A 4 16.36 -18.54 -41.08
CA MET A 4 16.46 -17.11 -40.72
C MET A 4 15.55 -16.85 -39.54
N ILE A 5 16.15 -16.43 -38.42
CA ILE A 5 15.46 -15.97 -37.23
C ILE A 5 15.14 -14.49 -37.48
N GLY A 6 13.84 -14.17 -37.60
CA GLY A 6 13.37 -12.80 -37.73
C GLY A 6 13.59 -12.01 -36.44
N THR A 7 14.47 -11.04 -36.52
CA THR A 7 14.71 -10.06 -35.44
C THR A 7 13.53 -9.10 -35.40
N LYS A 8 12.70 -9.17 -34.35
CA LYS A 8 11.70 -8.15 -34.04
C LYS A 8 12.40 -6.85 -33.66
N VAL A 9 12.41 -5.88 -34.56
CA VAL A 9 12.90 -4.53 -34.29
C VAL A 9 11.90 -3.85 -33.34
N ARG A 10 12.26 -3.68 -32.08
CA ARG A 10 11.57 -2.78 -31.16
C ARG A 10 11.89 -1.34 -31.60
N ARG A 11 10.94 -0.68 -32.24
CA ARG A 11 11.05 0.75 -32.56
C ARG A 11 10.88 1.53 -31.25
N THR A 12 11.93 2.14 -30.79
CA THR A 12 11.91 3.08 -29.64
C THR A 12 11.33 4.39 -30.12
N ILE A 13 10.31 4.91 -29.45
CA ILE A 13 9.54 6.12 -29.80
C ILE A 13 10.41 7.40 -29.86
N ALA A 14 11.62 7.38 -29.37
CA ALA A 14 12.52 8.53 -29.30
C ALA A 14 13.11 9.02 -30.65
N GLY A 15 12.83 8.34 -31.79
CA GLY A 15 13.52 8.59 -33.06
C GLY A 15 12.68 9.23 -34.18
N GLN A 16 11.40 9.51 -34.01
CA GLN A 16 10.53 9.92 -35.11
C GLN A 16 10.02 11.37 -35.05
N LEU A 17 10.77 12.29 -34.45
CA LEU A 17 10.56 13.71 -34.70
C LEU A 17 11.48 14.18 -35.83
N ALA A 18 11.34 13.56 -37.00
CA ALA A 18 12.03 14.02 -38.22
C ALA A 18 11.13 15.00 -38.96
N PHE A 19 11.51 16.27 -38.93
CA PHE A 19 10.98 17.30 -39.83
C PHE A 19 11.20 16.88 -41.30
N ALA A 20 10.15 16.56 -42.01
CA ALA A 20 10.21 16.39 -43.48
C ALA A 20 10.40 17.73 -44.16
N THR A 21 11.64 18.12 -44.41
CA THR A 21 11.97 19.19 -45.36
C THR A 21 11.77 18.62 -46.75
N ALA A 22 10.72 19.05 -47.43
CA ALA A 22 10.43 18.65 -48.80
C ALA A 22 11.54 19.18 -49.76
N MET A 23 12.39 18.25 -50.22
CA MET A 23 13.32 18.53 -51.35
C MET A 23 12.54 18.35 -52.65
N ILE A 24 12.25 19.46 -53.34
CA ILE A 24 11.62 19.44 -54.65
C ILE A 24 12.69 19.10 -55.67
N PHE A 25 12.68 17.86 -56.20
CA PHE A 25 13.40 17.47 -57.40
C PHE A 25 12.47 17.51 -58.59
N SER A 26 12.65 18.45 -59.52
CA SER A 26 11.86 18.53 -60.75
C SER A 26 12.36 17.48 -61.75
N LEU A 27 11.61 16.40 -61.94
CA LEU A 27 11.69 15.51 -63.09
C LEU A 27 10.52 15.77 -64.02
N PRO A 28 10.70 15.84 -65.36
CA PRO A 28 9.63 16.01 -66.30
C PRO A 28 8.92 14.67 -66.53
N GLY A 29 7.84 14.48 -65.90
CA GLY A 29 6.92 13.33 -66.07
C GLY A 29 5.73 13.58 -65.14
N ASN A 30 4.51 13.56 -65.63
CA ASN A 30 3.24 13.81 -64.96
C ASN A 30 3.33 13.75 -63.42
N MET A 31 3.65 14.87 -62.81
CA MET A 31 3.61 14.99 -61.35
C MET A 31 2.15 15.17 -60.95
N GLN A 32 1.45 14.07 -60.77
CA GLN A 32 0.18 14.08 -60.09
C GLN A 32 0.46 14.36 -58.61
N ALA A 33 -0.19 15.39 -58.09
CA ALA A 33 0.07 15.83 -56.72
C ALA A 33 -0.44 14.75 -55.74
N GLN A 34 0.49 14.16 -54.98
CA GLN A 34 0.15 13.28 -53.89
C GLN A 34 -0.81 13.99 -52.92
N GLN A 35 -1.75 13.25 -52.40
CA GLN A 35 -2.78 13.79 -51.52
C GLN A 35 -2.32 13.91 -50.07
N THR A 36 -2.68 15.01 -49.44
CA THR A 36 -2.50 15.14 -47.97
C THR A 36 -3.64 14.42 -47.29
N GLN A 37 -3.35 13.84 -46.14
CA GLN A 37 -4.33 13.15 -45.29
C GLN A 37 -4.29 13.65 -43.85
N THR A 38 -5.37 13.40 -43.13
CA THR A 38 -5.54 13.74 -41.73
C THR A 38 -6.03 12.54 -40.97
N ILE A 39 -5.66 12.46 -39.67
CA ILE A 39 -6.15 11.47 -38.73
C ILE A 39 -7.18 12.13 -37.82
N THR A 40 -8.35 11.52 -37.72
CA THR A 40 -9.40 11.91 -36.77
C THR A 40 -9.56 10.84 -35.71
N ALA A 41 -9.44 11.23 -34.43
CA ALA A 41 -9.69 10.38 -33.31
C ALA A 41 -10.56 11.11 -32.28
N PRO A 42 -11.51 10.42 -31.62
CA PRO A 42 -12.30 10.98 -30.53
C PRO A 42 -11.43 11.31 -29.32
N SER A 43 -11.94 12.18 -28.45
CA SER A 43 -11.39 12.34 -27.11
C SER A 43 -11.62 11.06 -26.29
N ILE A 44 -10.75 10.80 -25.34
CA ILE A 44 -10.91 9.75 -24.36
C ILE A 44 -11.10 10.44 -23.01
N ASP A 45 -12.18 10.13 -22.32
CA ASP A 45 -12.45 10.66 -21.00
C ASP A 45 -11.51 10.07 -19.97
N ASP A 46 -11.32 10.77 -18.84
CA ASP A 46 -10.58 10.25 -17.70
C ASP A 46 -11.25 9.00 -17.17
N VAL A 47 -10.45 8.01 -16.82
CA VAL A 47 -10.93 6.69 -16.34
C VAL A 47 -10.33 6.36 -14.99
N THR A 48 -10.92 5.39 -14.30
CA THR A 48 -10.37 4.86 -13.03
C THR A 48 -9.57 3.59 -13.29
N TYR A 49 -8.47 3.39 -12.58
CA TYR A 49 -7.68 2.18 -12.66
C TYR A 49 -8.54 0.94 -12.36
N GLY A 50 -8.29 -0.15 -13.08
CA GLY A 50 -9.04 -1.40 -12.93
C GLY A 50 -10.21 -1.56 -13.90
N VAL A 51 -10.52 -0.55 -14.74
CA VAL A 51 -11.47 -0.77 -15.85
C VAL A 51 -10.91 -1.81 -16.82
N ALA A 52 -11.80 -2.59 -17.43
CA ALA A 52 -11.43 -3.56 -18.46
C ALA A 52 -10.73 -2.89 -19.64
N PRO A 53 -9.84 -3.59 -20.37
CA PRO A 53 -9.27 -3.09 -21.61
C PRO A 53 -10.37 -2.62 -22.58
N PHE A 54 -10.14 -1.48 -23.24
CA PHE A 54 -11.10 -0.90 -24.17
C PHE A 54 -10.42 -0.48 -25.47
N SER A 55 -11.18 -0.47 -26.56
CA SER A 55 -10.65 -0.11 -27.88
C SER A 55 -10.57 1.40 -28.05
N VAL A 56 -9.43 1.88 -28.51
CA VAL A 56 -9.25 3.21 -29.06
C VAL A 56 -9.28 3.13 -30.59
N SER A 57 -9.95 4.05 -31.26
CA SER A 57 -10.09 4.02 -32.70
C SER A 57 -9.79 5.38 -33.31
N ALA A 58 -9.25 5.38 -34.50
CA ALA A 58 -9.06 6.56 -35.30
C ALA A 58 -9.28 6.22 -36.80
N THR A 59 -9.63 7.21 -37.58
CA THR A 59 -9.77 7.08 -39.01
C THR A 59 -8.83 8.04 -39.71
N SER A 60 -8.29 7.61 -40.87
CA SER A 60 -7.60 8.52 -41.80
C SER A 60 -8.55 8.97 -42.87
N SER A 61 -8.37 10.18 -43.38
CA SER A 61 -9.16 10.71 -44.51
C SER A 61 -8.90 9.94 -45.81
N SER A 62 -7.80 9.19 -45.88
CA SER A 62 -7.47 8.31 -47.02
C SER A 62 -8.11 6.94 -46.94
N GLY A 63 -8.70 6.55 -45.80
CA GLY A 63 -9.18 5.19 -45.55
C GLY A 63 -8.07 4.17 -45.27
N LEU A 64 -6.79 4.58 -45.25
CA LEU A 64 -5.66 3.71 -44.90
C LEU A 64 -5.65 3.41 -43.43
N THR A 65 -5.09 2.24 -43.05
CA THR A 65 -5.04 1.75 -41.68
C THR A 65 -4.21 2.65 -40.79
N VAL A 66 -4.76 3.01 -39.63
CA VAL A 66 -4.08 3.77 -38.59
C VAL A 66 -3.37 2.81 -37.64
N SER A 67 -2.14 3.11 -37.26
CA SER A 67 -1.37 2.39 -36.25
C SER A 67 -1.34 3.17 -34.94
N TYR A 68 -1.10 2.46 -33.85
CA TYR A 68 -1.25 2.97 -32.47
C TYR A 68 0.08 2.95 -31.73
N GLY A 69 0.27 3.92 -30.86
CA GLY A 69 1.32 3.97 -29.89
C GLY A 69 0.81 4.58 -28.59
N VAL A 70 1.46 4.29 -27.47
CA VAL A 70 1.08 4.83 -26.17
C VAL A 70 2.31 5.22 -25.36
N ALA A 71 2.16 6.29 -24.58
CA ALA A 71 3.09 6.69 -23.52
C ALA A 71 2.31 6.82 -22.22
N GLY A 72 2.98 6.51 -21.10
CA GLY A 72 2.37 6.47 -19.78
C GLY A 72 2.09 5.04 -19.30
N PRO A 73 1.34 4.88 -18.20
CA PRO A 73 1.09 3.58 -17.59
C PRO A 73 -0.01 2.78 -18.31
N ALA A 74 0.18 2.53 -19.59
CA ALA A 74 -0.74 1.76 -20.41
C ALA A 74 0.01 1.03 -21.53
N SER A 75 -0.64 0.04 -22.15
CA SER A 75 -0.19 -0.62 -23.38
C SER A 75 -1.32 -0.62 -24.40
N VAL A 76 -0.98 -0.56 -25.69
CA VAL A 76 -1.92 -0.67 -26.79
C VAL A 76 -1.43 -1.73 -27.77
N ASP A 77 -2.31 -2.57 -28.27
CA ASP A 77 -1.97 -3.56 -29.27
C ASP A 77 -2.19 -3.01 -30.71
N THR A 78 -1.97 -3.87 -31.71
CA THR A 78 -2.10 -3.52 -33.14
C THR A 78 -3.54 -3.24 -33.56
N ASP A 79 -4.51 -3.74 -32.83
CA ASP A 79 -5.94 -3.58 -33.10
C ASP A 79 -6.56 -2.39 -32.34
N GLY A 80 -5.71 -1.67 -31.56
CA GLY A 80 -6.12 -0.51 -30.77
C GLY A 80 -6.75 -0.88 -29.43
N LEU A 81 -6.58 -2.11 -28.92
CA LEU A 81 -7.03 -2.47 -27.58
C LEU A 81 -6.05 -1.90 -26.55
N LEU A 82 -6.53 -0.94 -25.77
CA LEU A 82 -5.77 -0.26 -24.71
C LEU A 82 -5.97 -0.96 -23.38
N THR A 83 -4.87 -1.32 -22.72
CA THR A 83 -4.84 -1.92 -21.38
C THR A 83 -4.14 -0.96 -20.42
N LEU A 84 -4.78 -0.64 -19.31
CA LEU A 84 -4.23 0.23 -18.27
C LEU A 84 -3.34 -0.58 -17.33
N LEU A 85 -2.12 -0.10 -17.09
CA LEU A 85 -1.11 -0.74 -16.24
C LEU A 85 -0.95 -0.03 -14.90
N GLY A 86 -1.46 1.21 -14.76
CA GLY A 86 -1.37 2.01 -13.56
C GLY A 86 -2.07 3.36 -13.69
N LYS A 87 -2.17 4.07 -12.57
CA LYS A 87 -2.66 5.46 -12.54
C LYS A 87 -1.63 6.43 -13.11
N GLY A 88 -2.10 7.52 -13.69
CA GLY A 88 -1.26 8.58 -14.24
C GLY A 88 -1.78 9.10 -15.58
N SER A 89 -1.02 10.00 -16.18
CA SER A 89 -1.36 10.52 -17.52
C SER A 89 -0.98 9.50 -18.59
N VAL A 90 -1.93 9.23 -19.49
CA VAL A 90 -1.76 8.36 -20.66
C VAL A 90 -1.91 9.22 -21.91
N THR A 91 -1.01 9.02 -22.87
CA THR A 91 -1.05 9.68 -24.16
C THR A 91 -1.06 8.63 -25.26
N VAL A 92 -2.11 8.62 -26.07
CA VAL A 92 -2.24 7.73 -27.23
C VAL A 92 -1.85 8.51 -28.49
N PHE A 93 -1.01 7.87 -29.29
CA PHE A 93 -0.55 8.38 -30.58
C PHE A 93 -1.17 7.56 -31.68
N PHE A 94 -1.69 8.23 -32.69
CA PHE A 94 -2.26 7.63 -33.88
C PHE A 94 -1.39 8.02 -35.07
N PHE A 95 -0.91 7.03 -35.83
CA PHE A 95 0.00 7.21 -36.95
C PHE A 95 -0.60 6.63 -38.23
N GLN A 96 -0.26 7.23 -39.35
CA GLN A 96 -0.55 6.69 -40.67
C GLN A 96 0.61 7.07 -41.63
N ASP A 97 1.30 6.04 -42.11
CA ASP A 97 2.59 6.19 -42.83
C ASP A 97 2.43 6.55 -44.31
N GLY A 98 1.21 6.68 -44.84
CA GLY A 98 0.98 6.85 -46.25
C GLY A 98 1.15 5.53 -47.03
N ASN A 99 1.06 5.64 -48.36
CA ASN A 99 1.24 4.49 -49.26
C ASN A 99 2.00 4.86 -50.52
N LEU A 100 2.98 5.75 -50.42
CA LEU A 100 3.77 6.26 -51.54
C LEU A 100 4.39 5.16 -52.36
N GLY A 101 4.15 5.15 -53.66
CA GLY A 101 4.78 4.21 -54.59
C GLY A 101 4.24 2.79 -54.49
N SER A 102 3.07 2.58 -53.90
CA SER A 102 2.49 1.24 -53.73
C SER A 102 1.84 0.67 -54.99
N ASN A 103 1.48 1.52 -55.93
CA ASN A 103 0.85 1.16 -57.21
C ASN A 103 1.27 2.08 -58.34
N ALA A 104 0.77 1.82 -59.56
CA ALA A 104 1.09 2.59 -60.77
C ALA A 104 0.23 3.87 -60.90
N ASP A 105 -0.74 4.08 -60.03
CA ASP A 105 -1.65 5.23 -60.04
C ASP A 105 -1.33 6.18 -58.89
N PRO A 106 -0.65 7.31 -59.12
CA PRO A 106 -0.31 8.28 -58.10
C PRO A 106 -1.52 9.02 -57.51
N SER A 107 -2.70 8.87 -58.08
CA SER A 107 -3.94 9.48 -57.53
C SER A 107 -4.38 8.82 -56.24
N ASP A 108 -3.91 7.57 -55.96
CA ASP A 108 -4.17 6.81 -54.74
C ASP A 108 -3.06 6.95 -53.72
N ASP A 109 -1.98 7.69 -54.06
CA ASP A 109 -0.84 7.86 -53.17
C ASP A 109 -1.07 9.01 -52.17
N TYR A 110 -0.85 8.69 -50.90
CA TYR A 110 -1.01 9.64 -49.79
C TYR A 110 0.31 9.86 -49.08
N TYR A 111 0.57 11.11 -48.69
CA TYR A 111 1.66 11.44 -47.80
C TYR A 111 1.42 10.87 -46.39
N LEU A 112 2.51 10.73 -45.62
CA LEU A 112 2.46 10.54 -44.18
C LEU A 112 1.50 11.55 -43.53
N ALA A 113 0.56 11.08 -42.69
CA ALA A 113 -0.29 11.96 -41.92
C ALA A 113 0.47 12.57 -40.72
N ALA A 114 0.14 13.81 -40.38
CA ALA A 114 0.57 14.33 -39.07
C ALA A 114 -0.03 13.46 -37.94
N PRO A 115 0.77 13.02 -36.98
CA PRO A 115 0.26 12.21 -35.87
C PRO A 115 -0.86 12.91 -35.11
N ARG A 116 -1.94 12.18 -34.81
CA ARG A 116 -2.98 12.65 -33.90
C ARG A 116 -2.65 12.17 -32.50
N VAL A 117 -2.77 13.05 -31.51
CA VAL A 117 -2.46 12.75 -30.11
C VAL A 117 -3.70 13.01 -29.26
N VAL A 118 -4.01 12.06 -28.37
CA VAL A 118 -5.10 12.17 -27.40
C VAL A 118 -4.53 11.80 -26.03
N SER A 119 -4.76 12.64 -25.04
CA SER A 119 -4.32 12.41 -23.67
C SER A 119 -5.51 12.38 -22.73
N PHE A 120 -5.42 11.54 -21.71
CA PHE A 120 -6.40 11.41 -20.62
C PHE A 120 -5.68 10.98 -19.33
N THR A 121 -6.40 11.05 -18.21
CA THR A 121 -5.87 10.66 -16.91
C THR A 121 -6.48 9.34 -16.45
N VAL A 122 -5.63 8.43 -15.97
CA VAL A 122 -6.07 7.27 -15.20
C VAL A 122 -6.02 7.64 -13.73
N ASN A 123 -7.19 7.78 -13.12
CA ASN A 123 -7.34 8.04 -11.69
C ASN A 123 -7.09 6.78 -10.86
N GLY A 124 -6.63 6.93 -9.63
CA GLY A 124 -6.51 5.80 -8.70
C GLY A 124 -7.88 5.21 -8.34
N ALA A 125 -7.94 3.90 -8.18
CA ALA A 125 -9.12 3.21 -7.72
C ALA A 125 -9.24 3.30 -6.18
N SER A 126 -10.46 3.20 -5.67
CA SER A 126 -10.71 3.05 -4.24
C SER A 126 -10.51 1.60 -3.82
N ALA A 127 -9.93 1.39 -2.64
CA ALA A 127 -9.86 0.11 -1.97
C ALA A 127 -10.53 0.19 -0.60
N THR A 128 -11.14 -0.90 -0.18
CA THR A 128 -11.61 -1.07 1.19
C THR A 128 -10.45 -1.60 2.01
N VAL A 129 -9.97 -0.81 2.95
CA VAL A 129 -9.03 -1.24 3.99
C VAL A 129 -9.86 -1.61 5.21
N THR A 130 -9.54 -2.71 5.87
CA THR A 130 -10.20 -3.15 7.11
C THR A 130 -9.15 -3.38 8.18
N LEU A 131 -9.32 -2.71 9.31
CA LEU A 131 -8.49 -2.83 10.49
C LEU A 131 -9.39 -3.15 11.68
N ALA A 132 -9.19 -4.29 12.33
CA ALA A 132 -10.03 -4.70 13.45
C ALA A 132 -9.50 -4.16 14.78
N ASP A 133 -10.43 -3.79 15.67
CA ASP A 133 -10.11 -3.49 17.07
C ASP A 133 -9.48 -4.72 17.75
N ALA A 134 -8.51 -4.47 18.62
CA ALA A 134 -7.91 -5.54 19.43
C ALA A 134 -7.68 -5.10 20.87
N SER A 135 -7.80 -6.06 21.76
CA SER A 135 -7.43 -5.91 23.17
C SER A 135 -6.44 -7.01 23.54
N VAL A 136 -5.26 -6.62 23.98
CA VAL A 136 -4.15 -7.53 24.32
C VAL A 136 -3.61 -7.21 25.71
N ALA A 137 -3.12 -8.22 26.41
CA ALA A 137 -2.45 -7.99 27.68
C ALA A 137 -1.03 -7.46 27.45
N TYR A 138 -0.57 -6.62 28.34
CA TYR A 138 0.82 -6.11 28.34
C TYR A 138 1.82 -7.27 28.33
N THR A 139 2.77 -7.21 27.39
CA THR A 139 3.83 -8.22 27.22
C THR A 139 5.24 -7.63 27.35
N GLY A 140 5.36 -6.31 27.48
CA GLY A 140 6.65 -5.61 27.44
C GLY A 140 7.22 -5.42 26.03
N THR A 141 6.52 -5.89 25.01
CA THR A 141 6.92 -5.75 23.59
C THR A 141 5.90 -4.92 22.81
N GLY A 142 6.35 -4.29 21.73
CA GLY A 142 5.47 -3.52 20.86
C GLY A 142 4.38 -4.37 20.25
N GLN A 143 3.16 -3.85 20.24
CA GLN A 143 1.97 -4.48 19.66
C GLN A 143 1.63 -3.83 18.32
N SER A 144 1.04 -4.62 17.41
CA SER A 144 0.62 -4.11 16.10
C SER A 144 -0.67 -4.77 15.64
N LEU A 145 -1.45 -4.03 14.84
CA LEU A 145 -2.62 -4.54 14.13
C LEU A 145 -2.25 -4.87 12.68
N THR A 146 -2.90 -5.88 12.13
CA THR A 146 -2.69 -6.30 10.74
C THR A 146 -3.92 -5.92 9.91
N PRO A 147 -3.80 -4.99 8.95
CA PRO A 147 -4.89 -4.64 8.06
C PRO A 147 -5.08 -5.68 6.97
N THR A 148 -6.30 -5.75 6.44
CA THR A 148 -6.64 -6.41 5.19
C THR A 148 -7.12 -5.39 4.18
N GLN A 149 -7.09 -5.72 2.88
CA GLN A 149 -7.51 -4.82 1.82
C GLN A 149 -8.15 -5.57 0.67
N THR A 150 -9.19 -4.98 0.09
CA THR A 150 -9.88 -5.49 -1.09
C THR A 150 -10.19 -4.37 -2.07
N ASP A 151 -10.31 -4.71 -3.36
CA ASP A 151 -10.89 -3.81 -4.35
C ASP A 151 -12.41 -3.67 -4.19
N SER A 152 -13.03 -2.88 -5.05
CA SER A 152 -14.50 -2.68 -5.06
C SER A 152 -15.29 -3.95 -5.42
N GLY A 153 -14.65 -4.95 -6.01
CA GLY A 153 -15.21 -6.26 -6.32
C GLY A 153 -15.04 -7.29 -5.20
N GLY A 154 -14.36 -6.93 -4.10
CA GLY A 154 -14.07 -7.83 -2.98
C GLY A 154 -12.83 -8.71 -3.20
N THR A 155 -12.06 -8.47 -4.26
CA THR A 155 -10.81 -9.19 -4.52
C THR A 155 -9.71 -8.69 -3.58
N ALA A 156 -9.00 -9.61 -2.92
CA ALA A 156 -7.89 -9.24 -2.04
C ALA A 156 -6.78 -8.53 -2.81
N LEU A 157 -6.28 -7.44 -2.23
CA LEU A 157 -5.17 -6.66 -2.73
C LEU A 157 -3.90 -6.92 -1.93
N SER A 158 -2.75 -6.57 -2.50
CA SER A 158 -1.44 -6.65 -1.85
C SER A 158 -0.67 -5.33 -1.95
N GLU A 159 -1.38 -4.21 -1.90
CA GLU A 159 -0.77 -2.89 -1.95
C GLU A 159 -0.03 -2.58 -0.63
N PRO A 160 1.06 -1.80 -0.67
CA PRO A 160 1.76 -1.41 0.55
C PRO A 160 0.86 -0.58 1.46
N ILE A 161 0.71 -1.01 2.72
CA ILE A 161 -0.04 -0.29 3.76
C ILE A 161 0.93 0.18 4.85
N SER A 162 0.74 1.42 5.28
CA SER A 162 1.37 1.97 6.48
C SER A 162 0.36 1.92 7.62
N VAL A 163 0.78 1.40 8.79
CA VAL A 163 -0.01 1.48 10.03
C VAL A 163 0.71 2.40 10.99
N THR A 164 0.01 3.44 11.44
CA THR A 164 0.51 4.42 12.41
C THR A 164 -0.35 4.39 13.67
N TYR A 165 0.25 4.77 14.79
CA TYR A 165 -0.45 4.78 16.08
C TYR A 165 -0.36 6.15 16.74
N THR A 166 -1.44 6.53 17.43
CA THR A 166 -1.46 7.67 18.34
C THR A 166 -2.00 7.23 19.70
N ASP A 167 -1.52 7.85 20.76
CA ASP A 167 -2.07 7.69 22.11
C ASP A 167 -3.38 8.46 22.30
N ALA A 168 -3.96 8.36 23.50
CA ALA A 168 -5.21 9.05 23.86
C ALA A 168 -5.10 10.59 23.82
N ALA A 169 -3.89 11.16 23.87
CA ALA A 169 -3.63 12.59 23.73
C ALA A 169 -3.41 13.00 22.25
N GLY A 170 -3.39 12.05 21.32
CA GLY A 170 -3.12 12.27 19.91
C GLY A 170 -1.63 12.34 19.55
N ALA A 171 -0.73 12.05 20.50
CA ALA A 171 0.71 12.01 20.22
C ALA A 171 1.08 10.72 19.46
N ALA A 172 1.98 10.86 18.47
CA ALA A 172 2.42 9.72 17.66
C ALA A 172 3.24 8.73 18.50
N VAL A 173 2.94 7.44 18.33
CA VAL A 173 3.62 6.32 19.00
C VAL A 173 4.12 5.35 17.94
N ALA A 174 5.44 5.17 17.86
CA ALA A 174 6.03 4.31 16.84
C ALA A 174 5.67 2.82 17.06
N SER A 175 5.59 2.38 18.31
CA SER A 175 5.28 1.00 18.67
C SER A 175 4.60 0.99 20.06
N PRO A 176 3.28 0.84 20.12
CA PRO A 176 2.54 0.76 21.37
C PRO A 176 3.04 -0.39 22.25
N THR A 177 3.57 -0.07 23.41
CA THR A 177 4.13 -1.04 24.36
C THR A 177 3.44 -0.95 25.71
N ASN A 178 3.18 0.28 26.18
CA ASN A 178 2.61 0.51 27.50
C ASN A 178 1.11 0.25 27.55
N VAL A 179 0.62 -0.02 28.76
CA VAL A 179 -0.82 -0.10 29.02
C VAL A 179 -1.52 1.19 28.62
N GLY A 180 -2.55 1.09 27.82
CA GLY A 180 -3.26 2.26 27.31
C GLY A 180 -4.19 1.93 26.14
N VAL A 181 -4.84 2.97 25.65
CA VAL A 181 -5.70 2.91 24.46
C VAL A 181 -5.01 3.71 23.35
N TYR A 182 -4.86 3.09 22.20
CA TYR A 182 -4.19 3.67 21.04
C TYR A 182 -5.13 3.64 19.85
N THR A 183 -5.11 4.70 19.06
CA THR A 183 -5.76 4.72 17.75
C THR A 183 -4.75 4.29 16.70
N ALA A 184 -5.05 3.21 16.01
CA ALA A 184 -4.30 2.73 14.85
C ALA A 184 -4.95 3.26 13.57
N THR A 185 -4.17 3.77 12.64
CA THR A 185 -4.62 4.18 11.31
C THR A 185 -3.82 3.43 10.26
N ALA A 186 -4.52 2.60 9.47
CA ALA A 186 -3.97 1.90 8.32
C ALA A 186 -4.27 2.71 7.06
N THR A 187 -3.28 2.99 6.23
CA THR A 187 -3.44 3.76 4.98
C THR A 187 -2.62 3.13 3.87
N ILE A 188 -3.23 2.93 2.69
CA ILE A 188 -2.50 2.52 1.48
C ILE A 188 -1.53 3.65 1.12
N THR A 189 -0.25 3.30 0.90
CA THR A 189 0.80 4.30 0.70
C THR A 189 0.64 5.03 -0.64
N THR A 190 1.13 6.26 -0.69
CA THR A 190 1.17 7.06 -1.92
C THR A 190 1.99 6.35 -3.00
N GLY A 191 1.57 6.46 -4.26
CA GLY A 191 2.22 5.76 -5.38
C GLY A 191 1.49 4.47 -5.82
N SER A 192 0.72 3.83 -4.94
CA SER A 192 -0.17 2.73 -5.30
C SER A 192 -1.24 3.15 -6.32
N ASN A 193 -1.73 2.20 -7.10
CA ASN A 193 -2.87 2.39 -8.01
C ASN A 193 -4.20 2.50 -7.24
N TYR A 194 -4.20 2.15 -5.97
CA TYR A 194 -5.34 2.21 -5.08
C TYR A 194 -5.15 3.24 -3.97
N SER A 195 -6.25 3.66 -3.37
CA SER A 195 -6.27 4.50 -2.17
C SER A 195 -7.35 4.00 -1.22
N GLY A 196 -7.06 4.05 0.07
CA GLY A 196 -7.98 3.65 1.12
C GLY A 196 -7.32 3.76 2.48
N SER A 197 -8.13 3.89 3.51
CA SER A 197 -7.67 3.93 4.91
C SER A 197 -8.77 3.43 5.83
N ASP A 198 -8.37 2.95 7.00
CA ASP A 198 -9.26 2.57 8.09
C ASP A 198 -8.60 2.85 9.43
N THR A 199 -9.40 2.95 10.47
CA THR A 199 -8.96 3.18 11.84
C THR A 199 -9.54 2.15 12.79
N ALA A 200 -8.73 1.73 13.76
CA ALA A 200 -9.15 0.81 14.80
C ALA A 200 -8.51 1.18 16.15
N THR A 201 -9.08 0.62 17.20
CA THR A 201 -8.59 0.78 18.56
C THR A 201 -7.73 -0.41 18.96
N LEU A 202 -6.49 -0.14 19.38
CA LEU A 202 -5.65 -1.11 20.07
C LEU A 202 -5.64 -0.79 21.56
N THR A 203 -6.16 -1.70 22.38
CA THR A 203 -6.14 -1.58 23.83
C THR A 203 -5.09 -2.52 24.40
N ILE A 204 -4.07 -1.99 25.08
CA ILE A 204 -3.13 -2.79 25.84
C ILE A 204 -3.59 -2.76 27.31
N THR A 205 -4.04 -3.90 27.81
CA THR A 205 -4.53 -4.04 29.16
C THR A 205 -3.38 -4.44 30.10
N LYS A 206 -3.57 -4.25 31.41
CA LYS A 206 -2.63 -4.73 32.42
C LYS A 206 -2.52 -6.26 32.33
N ALA A 207 -1.29 -6.76 32.37
CA ALA A 207 -1.07 -8.20 32.50
C ALA A 207 -1.36 -8.67 33.93
N ALA A 208 -1.82 -9.91 34.06
CA ALA A 208 -1.94 -10.53 35.37
C ALA A 208 -0.55 -10.84 35.94
N ALA A 209 -0.40 -10.62 37.23
CA ALA A 209 0.79 -11.00 37.97
C ALA A 209 0.41 -11.80 39.24
N THR A 210 1.26 -12.71 39.62
CA THR A 210 1.14 -13.40 40.91
C THR A 210 2.28 -13.00 41.81
N VAL A 211 1.98 -12.81 43.07
CA VAL A 211 2.96 -12.61 44.17
C VAL A 211 2.84 -13.75 45.13
N THR A 212 3.92 -14.45 45.36
CA THR A 212 3.99 -15.52 46.33
C THR A 212 4.93 -15.09 47.47
N ILE A 213 4.42 -15.14 48.67
CA ILE A 213 5.18 -14.81 49.85
C ILE A 213 5.42 -16.11 50.62
N SER A 214 6.68 -16.36 50.97
CA SER A 214 7.09 -17.54 51.74
C SER A 214 7.89 -17.10 52.96
N GLU A 215 8.22 -18.08 53.83
CA GLU A 215 8.93 -17.85 55.08
C GLU A 215 8.18 -16.92 56.04
N ILE A 216 6.85 -16.98 56.02
CA ILE A 216 5.97 -16.17 56.89
C ILE A 216 5.93 -16.64 58.34
N SER A 217 6.39 -17.87 58.60
CA SER A 217 6.49 -18.41 59.95
C SER A 217 7.96 -18.62 60.31
N GLN A 218 8.50 -17.83 61.23
CA GLN A 218 9.89 -17.87 61.63
C GLN A 218 10.01 -17.77 63.15
N SER A 219 11.02 -18.45 63.70
CA SER A 219 11.29 -18.38 65.12
C SER A 219 11.96 -17.07 65.51
N HIS A 220 11.52 -16.48 66.61
CA HIS A 220 12.12 -15.27 67.15
C HIS A 220 13.52 -15.55 67.69
N ASP A 221 14.53 -14.81 67.25
CA ASP A 221 15.91 -14.88 67.68
C ASP A 221 16.50 -13.47 67.93
N GLY A 222 15.65 -12.44 68.03
CA GLY A 222 16.10 -11.07 68.25
C GLY A 222 16.54 -10.34 66.99
N SER A 223 16.56 -10.99 65.83
CA SER A 223 16.92 -10.38 64.54
C SER A 223 15.69 -10.16 63.62
N GLN A 224 15.82 -9.20 62.72
CA GLN A 224 14.79 -8.95 61.72
C GLN A 224 14.67 -10.14 60.77
N LYS A 225 13.44 -10.61 60.54
CA LYS A 225 13.14 -11.77 59.71
C LYS A 225 12.41 -11.30 58.44
N PRO A 226 13.12 -11.16 57.31
CA PRO A 226 12.47 -10.83 56.05
C PRO A 226 11.71 -12.03 55.52
N VAL A 227 10.57 -11.76 54.82
CA VAL A 227 9.87 -12.78 54.05
C VAL A 227 10.49 -12.87 52.65
N THR A 228 10.37 -14.05 52.03
CA THR A 228 10.78 -14.22 50.64
C THR A 228 9.60 -13.93 49.74
N VAL A 229 9.77 -13.01 48.79
CA VAL A 229 8.76 -12.61 47.80
C VAL A 229 9.18 -13.04 46.41
N VAL A 230 8.34 -13.81 45.74
CA VAL A 230 8.53 -14.24 44.37
C VAL A 230 7.37 -13.71 43.51
N THR A 231 7.69 -13.11 42.34
CA THR A 231 6.72 -12.61 41.42
C THR A 231 6.74 -13.39 40.09
N VAL A 232 5.59 -13.53 39.47
CA VAL A 232 5.46 -14.04 38.11
C VAL A 232 4.64 -13.02 37.33
N PRO A 233 5.22 -12.33 36.33
CA PRO A 233 6.62 -12.40 35.86
C PRO A 233 7.63 -12.03 36.94
N ALA A 234 8.84 -12.55 36.79
CA ALA A 234 9.93 -12.27 37.75
C ALA A 234 10.38 -10.80 37.63
N GLY A 235 10.90 -10.24 38.76
CA GLY A 235 11.51 -8.90 38.77
C GLY A 235 10.53 -7.74 38.96
N LEU A 236 9.27 -8.00 39.27
CA LEU A 236 8.32 -6.94 39.63
C LEU A 236 8.65 -6.38 41.03
N THR A 237 8.52 -5.06 41.17
CA THR A 237 8.71 -4.38 42.44
C THR A 237 7.50 -4.64 43.34
N VAL A 238 7.76 -5.20 44.53
CA VAL A 238 6.73 -5.45 45.52
C VAL A 238 7.11 -4.72 46.81
N THR A 239 6.16 -4.00 47.36
CA THR A 239 6.30 -3.38 48.69
C THR A 239 5.70 -4.32 49.73
N THR A 240 6.47 -4.77 50.68
CA THR A 240 6.00 -5.57 51.81
C THR A 240 5.84 -4.69 53.04
N THR A 241 4.69 -4.76 53.68
CA THR A 241 4.42 -4.10 54.95
C THR A 241 4.21 -5.12 56.02
N TYR A 242 4.84 -4.91 57.19
CA TYR A 242 4.65 -5.73 58.35
C TYR A 242 3.78 -4.97 59.37
N THR A 243 2.66 -5.53 59.73
CA THR A 243 1.85 -4.98 60.82
C THR A 243 2.23 -5.70 62.10
N GLY A 244 2.83 -4.96 63.02
CA GLY A 244 3.29 -5.53 64.28
C GLY A 244 2.14 -5.98 65.13
N GLY A 245 2.12 -7.26 65.44
CA GLY A 245 1.38 -7.82 66.56
C GLY A 245 2.21 -7.75 67.83
N SER A 246 1.58 -7.54 68.97
CA SER A 246 2.12 -7.72 70.28
C SER A 246 2.65 -9.17 70.40
N PHE A 247 3.80 -9.36 71.07
CA PHE A 247 4.34 -10.67 71.39
C PHE A 247 3.29 -11.52 72.11
N ALA A 248 2.54 -12.32 71.36
CA ALA A 248 1.80 -13.43 71.88
C ALA A 248 2.51 -14.72 71.43
N PRO A 249 2.77 -15.68 72.30
CA PRO A 249 3.38 -16.92 71.86
C PRO A 249 2.44 -17.65 70.92
N ALA A 250 2.92 -17.92 69.73
CA ALA A 250 2.43 -18.87 68.75
C ALA A 250 0.89 -18.86 68.48
N ALA A 251 0.40 -17.85 67.81
CA ALA A 251 -0.79 -18.02 66.96
C ALA A 251 -0.32 -18.19 65.49
N ALA A 252 -0.66 -19.31 64.91
CA ALA A 252 -0.41 -19.56 63.49
C ALA A 252 -1.03 -18.42 62.66
N VAL A 253 -0.19 -17.69 61.99
CA VAL A 253 -0.65 -16.71 61.01
C VAL A 253 -1.29 -17.51 59.87
N ALA A 254 -2.57 -17.25 59.59
CA ALA A 254 -3.26 -17.90 58.48
C ALA A 254 -2.52 -17.65 57.18
N ALA A 255 -2.44 -18.67 56.36
CA ALA A 255 -1.86 -18.54 55.01
C ALA A 255 -2.52 -17.35 54.27
N VAL A 256 -1.70 -16.43 53.81
CA VAL A 256 -2.18 -15.34 53.01
C VAL A 256 -2.41 -15.88 51.61
N ASP A 257 -3.67 -15.87 51.16
CA ASP A 257 -4.01 -16.23 49.80
C ASP A 257 -3.28 -15.31 48.82
N ALA A 258 -2.76 -15.87 47.73
CA ALA A 258 -2.12 -15.12 46.68
C ALA A 258 -3.12 -14.07 46.09
N VAL A 259 -2.81 -12.81 46.32
CA VAL A 259 -3.66 -11.71 45.79
C VAL A 259 -3.23 -11.42 44.37
N ALA A 260 -4.15 -11.44 43.45
CA ALA A 260 -3.90 -10.97 42.06
C ALA A 260 -3.49 -9.50 42.09
N ALA A 261 -2.28 -9.22 41.69
CA ALA A 261 -1.73 -7.89 41.66
C ALA A 261 -1.97 -7.24 40.31
N THR A 262 -2.24 -5.94 40.30
CA THR A 262 -2.38 -5.15 39.06
C THR A 262 -1.17 -4.25 38.88
N TYR A 263 -0.70 -4.13 37.64
CA TYR A 263 0.39 -3.22 37.29
C TYR A 263 -0.02 -1.76 37.35
N GLU A 264 0.91 -0.87 37.63
CA GLU A 264 0.77 0.57 37.35
C GLU A 264 0.67 0.81 35.84
N ALA A 265 0.37 2.04 35.42
CA ALA A 265 0.23 2.42 34.02
C ALA A 265 1.50 2.20 33.18
N ASP A 266 2.68 2.14 33.82
CA ASP A 266 3.96 1.83 33.18
C ASP A 266 4.17 0.32 32.92
N GLY A 267 3.25 -0.53 33.41
CA GLY A 267 3.32 -1.98 33.24
C GLY A 267 4.37 -2.69 34.08
N THR A 268 5.13 -1.99 34.90
CA THR A 268 6.29 -2.55 35.62
C THR A 268 6.14 -2.55 37.17
N THR A 269 5.27 -1.69 37.68
CA THR A 269 5.09 -1.53 39.15
C THR A 269 3.75 -2.12 39.58
N ILE A 270 3.74 -2.93 40.63
CA ILE A 270 2.53 -3.49 41.24
C ILE A 270 1.95 -2.46 42.24
N LYS A 271 0.71 -2.04 42.03
CA LYS A 271 0.10 -0.97 42.80
C LYS A 271 -0.14 -1.31 44.28
N THR A 272 -0.45 -2.55 44.61
CA THR A 272 -0.63 -3.01 46.00
C THR A 272 -0.67 -4.55 46.04
N ALA A 273 0.18 -5.14 46.84
CA ALA A 273 -0.05 -6.47 47.40
C ALA A 273 -0.28 -6.30 48.91
N ALA A 274 -1.48 -6.57 49.38
CA ALA A 274 -1.75 -6.62 50.82
C ALA A 274 -1.38 -8.02 51.31
N VAL A 275 -0.63 -8.09 52.37
CA VAL A 275 -0.26 -9.30 53.10
C VAL A 275 -1.06 -9.36 54.41
#